data_074a6193608581b7de78c9713de3e211
#
_entry.id   074a6193608581b7de78c9713de3e211
#
_cell.length_a   1.000
_cell.length_b   1.000
_cell.length_c   1.000
_cell.angle_alpha   90.00
_cell.angle_beta   90.00
_cell.angle_gamma   90.00
#
_symmetry.space_group_name_H-M   'P 1'
#
loop_
_entity.id
_entity.type
_entity.pdbx_description
1 polymer ?
#
loop_
_entity_poly.entity_id
_entity_poly.type
_entity_poly.pdbx_seq_one_letter_code
_entity_poly.pdbx_strand_id
1 'polypeptide(L)'
;MTTGRLREKFTDNQDGLNKLHKRVQAIKVDPDSFDDQMRVRTELAGAIAEAREFSAPHGSPDHIDGVAAGYGKAAAIVDRAQGDLRKVAKDGLPAVWVGTAGAKASEVINAASYSADQMAQKLQEAVPVLKALSMGIGKAQARHDYGLTALEVAGSILNNGDFIMAPDELREAKTAVLDGVSYMSEAAGQAKAAGIAAQKALTKLASEARARKVTADGLTDADQLVLADAAAPGGPADLNEILTANELKRSSEFMDKMSAHDRAEFDRLVSSAKSPQERAYLMKALAAGHDLKQIDRFAEQIHGRSPQWLSDRLTPVVIQSTDAGTNEVTYQGAKWTQGGDGTCVASSTLNARAMIDPLYALQLTTGGHPGDPKYDNPTAFSERLRDEQHRAHYAAGGDPLPYGGGISWAEREKYLDNPELGDRTGTEYSTRELNNADDRRASLVAVERQLDNGVPVQVAVRGSTGSHAMMIVGHEGDRLQVYNPWGTTTWVSEDDFVNNRMGYSNNGYFPEAYSITLPK
;
A
#
# COMPACT_ATOMS: atom_id res chain seq x y z
N MET A 1 14.11 12.85 9.84
CA MET A 1 13.41 13.66 8.81
C MET A 1 12.56 12.67 8.04
N THR A 2 11.26 12.77 8.19
CA THR A 2 10.30 11.80 7.65
C THR A 2 10.21 11.93 6.13
N THR A 3 10.18 10.81 5.45
CA THR A 3 10.06 10.62 4.00
C THR A 3 8.89 11.41 3.37
N GLY A 4 7.82 11.70 4.13
CA GLY A 4 6.66 12.48 3.68
C GLY A 4 6.98 13.93 3.27
N ARG A 5 7.86 14.65 3.98
CA ARG A 5 8.21 16.05 3.63
C ARG A 5 8.97 16.19 2.31
N LEU A 6 9.68 15.17 1.88
CA LEU A 6 10.41 15.19 0.61
C LEU A 6 9.47 14.99 -0.59
N ARG A 7 8.40 14.22 -0.42
CA ARG A 7 7.43 13.90 -1.49
C ARG A 7 6.57 15.09 -1.90
N GLU A 8 6.08 15.90 -0.96
CA GLU A 8 5.21 17.06 -1.23
C GLU A 8 5.82 18.03 -2.24
N LYS A 9 7.11 18.34 -2.12
CA LYS A 9 7.76 19.28 -3.02
C LYS A 9 7.91 18.81 -4.46
N PHE A 10 7.95 17.51 -4.72
CA PHE A 10 8.15 16.99 -6.09
C PHE A 10 6.90 17.08 -6.95
N THR A 11 5.73 16.78 -6.39
CA THR A 11 4.45 16.81 -7.13
C THR A 11 4.04 18.24 -7.43
N ASP A 12 4.17 19.13 -6.47
CA ASP A 12 3.83 20.55 -6.61
C ASP A 12 4.71 21.23 -7.67
N ASN A 13 6.00 20.90 -7.72
CA ASN A 13 6.91 21.49 -8.69
C ASN A 13 6.55 21.11 -10.14
N GLN A 14 6.24 19.83 -10.42
CA GLN A 14 5.90 19.40 -11.78
C GLN A 14 4.61 20.07 -12.27
N ASP A 15 3.58 20.10 -11.43
CA ASP A 15 2.30 20.70 -11.78
C ASP A 15 2.39 22.22 -11.92
N GLY A 16 3.15 22.87 -11.05
CA GLY A 16 3.44 24.31 -11.12
C GLY A 16 4.18 24.66 -12.43
N LEU A 17 5.22 23.92 -12.76
CA LEU A 17 5.99 24.10 -13.99
C LEU A 17 5.14 23.84 -15.25
N ASN A 18 4.29 22.82 -15.24
CA ASN A 18 3.38 22.56 -16.35
C ASN A 18 2.34 23.69 -16.55
N LYS A 19 1.84 24.28 -15.46
CA LYS A 19 0.96 25.46 -15.52
C LYS A 19 1.70 26.67 -16.08
N LEU A 20 2.93 26.89 -15.62
CA LEU A 20 3.79 27.96 -16.12
C LEU A 20 4.08 27.79 -17.61
N HIS A 21 4.44 26.57 -18.04
CA HIS A 21 4.69 26.25 -19.46
C HIS A 21 3.49 26.62 -20.34
N LYS A 22 2.26 26.17 -19.96
CA LYS A 22 1.03 26.52 -20.69
C LYS A 22 0.79 28.02 -20.76
N ARG A 23 1.07 28.73 -19.67
CA ARG A 23 0.92 30.20 -19.61
C ARG A 23 1.92 30.90 -20.55
N VAL A 24 3.18 30.49 -20.55
CA VAL A 24 4.22 31.02 -21.47
C VAL A 24 3.86 30.67 -22.92
N GLN A 25 3.35 29.46 -23.18
CA GLN A 25 2.94 29.06 -24.52
C GLN A 25 1.83 29.98 -25.09
N ALA A 26 0.95 30.44 -24.24
CA ALA A 26 -0.16 31.34 -24.62
C ALA A 26 0.27 32.79 -24.93
N ILE A 27 1.49 33.21 -24.55
CA ILE A 27 2.01 34.57 -24.85
C ILE A 27 2.14 34.73 -26.36
N LYS A 28 1.43 35.68 -26.94
CA LYS A 28 1.58 36.04 -28.38
C LYS A 28 2.80 36.92 -28.57
N VAL A 29 3.65 36.59 -29.56
CA VAL A 29 4.96 37.21 -29.81
C VAL A 29 4.99 37.88 -31.20
N ASP A 30 3.91 38.48 -31.66
CA ASP A 30 3.86 39.35 -32.83
C ASP A 30 3.35 40.73 -32.37
N PRO A 31 4.26 41.53 -31.76
CA PRO A 31 3.86 42.82 -31.21
C PRO A 31 3.61 43.84 -32.32
N ASP A 32 2.42 44.37 -32.35
CA ASP A 32 2.00 45.41 -33.30
C ASP A 32 2.46 46.82 -32.85
N SER A 33 2.89 46.96 -31.60
CA SER A 33 3.27 48.20 -30.96
C SER A 33 4.42 48.07 -29.97
N PHE A 34 5.02 49.17 -29.58
CA PHE A 34 6.02 49.25 -28.50
C PHE A 34 5.44 48.75 -27.17
N ASP A 35 4.24 49.13 -26.84
CA ASP A 35 3.60 48.68 -25.59
C ASP A 35 3.41 47.18 -25.54
N ASP A 36 3.07 46.54 -26.68
CA ASP A 36 2.99 45.07 -26.79
C ASP A 36 4.35 44.41 -26.63
N GLN A 37 5.42 44.98 -27.15
CA GLN A 37 6.79 44.47 -26.92
C GLN A 37 7.15 44.50 -25.44
N MET A 38 6.90 45.63 -24.77
CA MET A 38 7.19 45.77 -23.34
C MET A 38 6.36 44.83 -22.46
N ARG A 39 5.08 44.59 -22.84
CA ARG A 39 4.25 43.60 -22.17
C ARG A 39 4.81 42.19 -22.30
N VAL A 40 5.13 41.74 -23.52
CA VAL A 40 5.71 40.40 -23.79
C VAL A 40 7.01 40.23 -23.04
N ARG A 41 7.91 41.22 -23.08
CA ARG A 41 9.18 41.20 -22.35
C ARG A 41 8.96 41.06 -20.85
N THR A 42 8.01 41.79 -20.28
CA THR A 42 7.67 41.73 -18.85
C THR A 42 7.06 40.37 -18.47
N GLU A 43 6.17 39.82 -19.29
CA GLU A 43 5.57 38.51 -19.07
C GLU A 43 6.61 37.39 -19.11
N LEU A 44 7.54 37.42 -20.08
CA LEU A 44 8.63 36.44 -20.16
C LEU A 44 9.61 36.57 -19.00
N ALA A 45 9.99 37.81 -18.63
CA ALA A 45 10.86 38.05 -17.47
C ALA A 45 10.21 37.56 -16.16
N GLY A 46 8.90 37.79 -15.99
CA GLY A 46 8.12 37.26 -14.89
C GLY A 46 8.10 35.75 -14.85
N ALA A 47 7.94 35.09 -16.01
CA ALA A 47 7.98 33.65 -16.12
C ALA A 47 9.37 33.05 -15.75
N ILE A 48 10.46 33.71 -16.16
CA ILE A 48 11.83 33.32 -15.76
C ILE A 48 11.99 33.41 -14.23
N ALA A 49 11.54 34.52 -13.63
CA ALA A 49 11.62 34.71 -12.18
C ALA A 49 10.83 33.63 -11.43
N GLU A 50 9.60 33.36 -11.85
CA GLU A 50 8.76 32.31 -11.26
C GLU A 50 9.37 30.92 -11.45
N ALA A 51 9.90 30.60 -12.64
CA ALA A 51 10.55 29.31 -12.88
C ALA A 51 11.74 29.05 -11.95
N ARG A 52 12.52 30.09 -11.63
CA ARG A 52 13.68 30.00 -10.73
C ARG A 52 13.31 29.76 -9.26
N GLU A 53 12.06 29.96 -8.87
CA GLU A 53 11.58 29.63 -7.52
C GLU A 53 11.40 28.11 -7.33
N PHE A 54 11.25 27.35 -8.41
CA PHE A 54 11.15 25.90 -8.33
C PHE A 54 12.52 25.28 -8.06
N SER A 55 12.63 24.64 -6.89
CA SER A 55 13.89 24.01 -6.48
C SER A 55 14.21 22.77 -7.30
N ALA A 56 15.52 22.51 -7.47
CA ALA A 56 15.98 21.25 -8.03
C ALA A 56 15.45 20.02 -7.26
N PRO A 57 15.32 18.86 -7.92
CA PRO A 57 14.96 17.63 -7.26
C PRO A 57 15.85 17.35 -6.05
N HIS A 58 15.21 17.11 -4.89
CA HIS A 58 15.93 16.84 -3.65
C HIS A 58 16.50 15.41 -3.64
N GLY A 59 17.61 15.23 -2.96
CA GLY A 59 18.29 13.96 -2.76
C GLY A 59 19.78 14.11 -3.01
N SER A 60 20.58 13.27 -2.37
CA SER A 60 22.02 13.19 -2.60
C SER A 60 22.32 11.82 -3.22
N PRO A 61 22.71 11.75 -4.51
CA PRO A 61 23.12 10.51 -5.13
C PRO A 61 24.20 9.79 -4.33
N ASP A 62 25.22 10.50 -3.85
CA ASP A 62 26.31 9.92 -3.05
C ASP A 62 25.82 9.31 -1.74
N HIS A 63 24.87 9.97 -1.07
CA HIS A 63 24.29 9.43 0.15
C HIS A 63 23.47 8.15 -0.12
N ILE A 64 22.69 8.14 -1.20
CA ILE A 64 21.91 6.96 -1.62
C ILE A 64 22.85 5.81 -1.98
N ASP A 65 23.95 6.07 -2.67
CA ASP A 65 24.99 5.07 -2.98
C ASP A 65 25.67 4.54 -1.72
N GLY A 66 25.90 5.40 -0.72
CA GLY A 66 26.38 5.00 0.60
C GLY A 66 25.42 4.05 1.31
N VAL A 67 24.10 4.32 1.24
CA VAL A 67 23.05 3.44 1.78
C VAL A 67 23.06 2.12 1.01
N ALA A 68 23.14 2.12 -0.33
CA ALA A 68 23.21 0.91 -1.13
C ALA A 68 24.42 0.04 -0.75
N ALA A 69 25.58 0.65 -0.55
CA ALA A 69 26.77 -0.06 -0.05
C ALA A 69 26.57 -0.65 1.35
N GLY A 70 25.85 0.05 2.23
CA GLY A 70 25.44 -0.45 3.56
C GLY A 70 24.59 -1.71 3.46
N TYR A 71 23.60 -1.74 2.58
CA TYR A 71 22.76 -2.92 2.33
C TYR A 71 23.60 -4.10 1.82
N GLY A 72 24.54 -3.86 0.89
CA GLY A 72 25.45 -4.91 0.41
C GLY A 72 26.33 -5.49 1.52
N LYS A 73 26.83 -4.66 2.43
CA LYS A 73 27.60 -5.12 3.61
C LYS A 73 26.73 -5.93 4.58
N ALA A 74 25.51 -5.47 4.84
CA ALA A 74 24.56 -6.19 5.69
C ALA A 74 24.20 -7.56 5.09
N ALA A 75 23.95 -7.63 3.79
CA ALA A 75 23.71 -8.89 3.07
C ALA A 75 24.86 -9.89 3.27
N ALA A 76 26.11 -9.44 3.13
CA ALA A 76 27.30 -10.29 3.31
C ALA A 76 27.49 -10.76 4.76
N ILE A 77 27.01 -10.01 5.75
CA ILE A 77 27.05 -10.43 7.18
C ILE A 77 26.00 -11.53 7.41
N VAL A 78 24.77 -11.34 6.93
CA VAL A 78 23.68 -12.31 7.07
C VAL A 78 23.99 -13.61 6.33
N ASP A 79 24.58 -13.52 5.13
CA ASP A 79 25.02 -14.69 4.35
C ASP A 79 26.05 -15.55 5.12
N ARG A 80 27.02 -14.91 5.80
CA ARG A 80 27.97 -15.64 6.66
C ARG A 80 27.26 -16.31 7.82
N ALA A 81 26.35 -15.60 8.51
CA ALA A 81 25.58 -16.16 9.62
C ALA A 81 24.74 -17.38 9.18
N GLN A 82 24.14 -17.29 7.97
CA GLN A 82 23.43 -18.40 7.33
C GLN A 82 24.34 -19.64 7.15
N GLY A 83 25.56 -19.43 6.65
CA GLY A 83 26.52 -20.51 6.48
C GLY A 83 26.90 -21.18 7.82
N ASP A 84 27.03 -20.40 8.89
CA ASP A 84 27.33 -20.93 10.23
C ASP A 84 26.14 -21.70 10.80
N LEU A 85 24.91 -21.20 10.68
CA LEU A 85 23.69 -21.92 11.09
C LEU A 85 23.56 -23.27 10.34
N ARG A 86 23.83 -23.27 9.03
CA ARG A 86 23.79 -24.52 8.23
C ARG A 86 24.80 -25.56 8.72
N LYS A 87 26.02 -25.14 9.10
CA LYS A 87 27.03 -26.04 9.69
C LYS A 87 26.56 -26.59 11.03
N VAL A 88 25.98 -25.73 11.89
CA VAL A 88 25.44 -26.18 13.18
C VAL A 88 24.34 -27.22 12.99
N ALA A 89 23.39 -26.96 12.07
CA ALA A 89 22.29 -27.88 11.82
C ALA A 89 22.75 -29.22 11.23
N LYS A 90 23.69 -29.18 10.29
CA LYS A 90 24.13 -30.37 9.54
C LYS A 90 25.18 -31.21 10.28
N ASP A 91 26.14 -30.54 10.90
CA ASP A 91 27.33 -31.21 11.44
C ASP A 91 27.39 -31.12 12.97
N GLY A 92 27.03 -29.99 13.58
CA GLY A 92 27.17 -29.74 15.01
C GLY A 92 26.11 -30.44 15.85
N LEU A 93 24.84 -30.25 15.58
CA LEU A 93 23.76 -30.84 16.38
C LEU A 93 23.70 -32.37 16.30
N PRO A 94 23.77 -33.00 15.11
CA PRO A 94 23.74 -34.46 15.03
C PRO A 94 24.89 -35.14 15.76
N ALA A 95 26.02 -34.46 15.95
CA ALA A 95 27.18 -34.99 16.67
C ALA A 95 26.98 -35.04 18.19
N VAL A 96 26.14 -34.13 18.75
CA VAL A 96 25.98 -33.98 20.20
C VAL A 96 24.57 -34.26 20.71
N TRP A 97 23.58 -34.27 19.81
CA TRP A 97 22.18 -34.45 20.18
C TRP A 97 21.48 -35.42 19.22
N VAL A 98 21.32 -36.64 19.69
CA VAL A 98 20.71 -37.75 18.92
C VAL A 98 19.24 -37.96 19.30
N GLY A 99 18.46 -38.53 18.37
CA GLY A 99 17.06 -38.84 18.56
C GLY A 99 16.11 -37.76 18.00
N THR A 100 14.80 -37.92 18.22
CA THR A 100 13.73 -37.09 17.63
C THR A 100 13.87 -35.61 17.96
N ALA A 101 14.28 -35.30 19.20
CA ALA A 101 14.46 -33.89 19.62
C ALA A 101 15.66 -33.23 18.92
N GLY A 102 16.77 -33.97 18.72
CA GLY A 102 17.93 -33.48 17.98
C GLY A 102 17.61 -33.29 16.49
N ALA A 103 16.83 -34.19 15.88
CA ALA A 103 16.37 -34.06 14.52
C ALA A 103 15.49 -32.79 14.33
N LYS A 104 14.52 -32.57 15.22
CA LYS A 104 13.70 -31.37 15.22
C LYS A 104 14.50 -30.09 15.42
N ALA A 105 15.48 -30.07 16.32
CA ALA A 105 16.36 -28.93 16.49
C ALA A 105 17.18 -28.64 15.22
N SER A 106 17.66 -29.67 14.52
CA SER A 106 18.34 -29.51 13.24
C SER A 106 17.41 -28.93 12.15
N GLU A 107 16.13 -29.34 12.10
CA GLU A 107 15.13 -28.80 11.19
C GLU A 107 14.86 -27.31 11.46
N VAL A 108 14.69 -26.92 12.71
CA VAL A 108 14.50 -25.51 13.12
C VAL A 108 15.69 -24.65 12.72
N ILE A 109 16.92 -25.11 12.98
CA ILE A 109 18.12 -24.35 12.62
C ILE A 109 18.31 -24.30 11.10
N ASN A 110 17.96 -25.37 10.38
CA ASN A 110 17.92 -25.33 8.92
C ASN A 110 16.91 -24.30 8.41
N ALA A 111 15.69 -24.26 8.96
CA ALA A 111 14.67 -23.26 8.61
C ALA A 111 15.18 -21.83 8.90
N ALA A 112 15.82 -21.60 10.06
CA ALA A 112 16.46 -20.32 10.38
C ALA A 112 17.59 -19.97 9.39
N SER A 113 18.39 -20.95 8.98
CA SER A 113 19.43 -20.77 7.94
C SER A 113 18.80 -20.36 6.60
N TYR A 114 17.72 -20.99 6.18
CA TYR A 114 16.99 -20.60 4.95
C TYR A 114 16.38 -19.20 5.06
N SER A 115 15.83 -18.84 6.23
CA SER A 115 15.31 -17.49 6.46
C SER A 115 16.42 -16.42 6.37
N ALA A 116 17.61 -16.72 6.93
CA ALA A 116 18.77 -15.84 6.82
C ALA A 116 19.25 -15.69 5.37
N ASP A 117 19.29 -16.78 4.59
CA ASP A 117 19.62 -16.77 3.16
C ASP A 117 18.69 -15.85 2.38
N GLN A 118 17.38 -15.99 2.59
CA GLN A 118 16.38 -15.15 1.96
C GLN A 118 16.52 -13.67 2.35
N MET A 119 16.82 -13.38 3.62
CA MET A 119 17.08 -12.02 4.07
C MET A 119 18.31 -11.42 3.39
N ALA A 120 19.40 -12.20 3.29
CA ALA A 120 20.60 -11.77 2.57
C ALA A 120 20.29 -11.46 1.10
N GLN A 121 19.49 -12.29 0.44
CA GLN A 121 19.04 -12.08 -0.94
C GLN A 121 18.23 -10.78 -1.05
N LYS A 122 17.25 -10.52 -0.17
CA LYS A 122 16.44 -9.31 -0.19
C LYS A 122 17.26 -8.05 0.05
N LEU A 123 18.22 -8.09 0.96
CA LEU A 123 19.17 -7.00 1.15
C LEU A 123 20.02 -6.77 -0.11
N GLN A 124 20.46 -7.85 -0.77
CA GLN A 124 21.22 -7.74 -2.01
C GLN A 124 20.36 -7.23 -3.18
N GLU A 125 19.09 -7.61 -3.26
CA GLU A 125 18.12 -7.12 -4.26
C GLU A 125 17.81 -5.62 -4.08
N ALA A 126 17.90 -5.09 -2.85
CA ALA A 126 17.72 -3.67 -2.58
C ALA A 126 18.86 -2.81 -3.13
N VAL A 127 20.06 -3.35 -3.29
CA VAL A 127 21.24 -2.60 -3.78
C VAL A 127 21.01 -2.00 -5.18
N PRO A 128 20.63 -2.78 -6.21
CA PRO A 128 20.39 -2.22 -7.54
C PRO A 128 19.21 -1.23 -7.56
N VAL A 129 18.20 -1.41 -6.71
CA VAL A 129 17.07 -0.47 -6.57
C VAL A 129 17.56 0.89 -6.10
N LEU A 130 18.37 0.91 -5.03
CA LEU A 130 18.96 2.15 -4.49
C LEU A 130 19.92 2.80 -5.50
N LYS A 131 20.71 2.02 -6.22
CA LYS A 131 21.57 2.55 -7.29
C LYS A 131 20.78 3.16 -8.44
N ALA A 132 19.68 2.53 -8.84
CA ALA A 132 18.78 3.08 -9.85
C ALA A 132 18.14 4.40 -9.39
N LEU A 133 17.75 4.50 -8.12
CA LEU A 133 17.27 5.74 -7.51
C LEU A 133 18.35 6.82 -7.52
N SER A 134 19.57 6.52 -7.09
CA SER A 134 20.73 7.42 -7.12
C SER A 134 20.94 8.00 -8.53
N MET A 135 21.03 7.13 -9.52
CA MET A 135 21.17 7.54 -10.93
C MET A 135 19.98 8.36 -11.43
N GLY A 136 18.76 8.01 -11.05
CA GLY A 136 17.54 8.73 -11.43
C GLY A 136 17.53 10.15 -10.87
N ILE A 137 17.87 10.33 -9.60
CA ILE A 137 17.97 11.65 -8.95
C ILE A 137 19.10 12.47 -9.59
N GLY A 138 20.28 11.91 -9.80
CA GLY A 138 21.40 12.61 -10.46
C GLY A 138 21.07 13.09 -11.87
N LYS A 139 20.42 12.26 -12.68
CA LYS A 139 19.93 12.65 -14.02
C LYS A 139 18.89 13.77 -13.95
N ALA A 140 17.97 13.69 -12.99
CA ALA A 140 16.94 14.70 -12.80
C ALA A 140 17.55 16.05 -12.40
N GLN A 141 18.51 16.06 -11.48
CA GLN A 141 19.25 17.28 -11.09
C GLN A 141 19.98 17.90 -12.29
N ALA A 142 20.72 17.11 -13.05
CA ALA A 142 21.37 17.58 -14.27
C ALA A 142 20.37 18.15 -15.30
N ARG A 143 19.19 17.51 -15.45
CA ARG A 143 18.13 18.02 -16.34
C ARG A 143 17.55 19.35 -15.86
N HIS A 144 17.41 19.54 -14.55
CA HIS A 144 17.01 20.81 -13.96
C HIS A 144 18.04 21.91 -14.24
N ASP A 145 19.32 21.62 -14.11
CA ASP A 145 20.41 22.57 -14.41
C ASP A 145 20.43 22.99 -15.89
N TYR A 146 20.13 22.08 -16.81
CA TYR A 146 19.90 22.43 -18.23
C TYR A 146 18.72 23.40 -18.37
N GLY A 147 17.66 23.22 -17.58
CA GLY A 147 16.53 24.14 -17.54
C GLY A 147 16.95 25.53 -17.09
N LEU A 148 17.72 25.62 -16.00
CA LEU A 148 18.25 26.92 -15.51
C LEU A 148 19.13 27.60 -16.55
N THR A 149 19.99 26.85 -17.24
CA THR A 149 20.83 27.38 -18.32
C THR A 149 20.00 27.97 -19.46
N ALA A 150 18.93 27.30 -19.88
CA ALA A 150 18.01 27.81 -20.90
C ALA A 150 17.32 29.12 -20.45
N LEU A 151 16.91 29.20 -19.16
CA LEU A 151 16.37 30.41 -18.58
C LEU A 151 17.39 31.55 -18.50
N GLU A 152 18.66 31.24 -18.29
CA GLU A 152 19.77 32.22 -18.35
C GLU A 152 19.94 32.78 -19.75
N VAL A 153 19.91 31.92 -20.78
CA VAL A 153 19.94 32.34 -22.18
C VAL A 153 18.77 33.26 -22.49
N ALA A 154 17.53 32.86 -22.10
CA ALA A 154 16.35 33.70 -22.28
C ALA A 154 16.50 35.07 -21.58
N GLY A 155 17.00 35.08 -20.34
CA GLY A 155 17.26 36.30 -19.59
C GLY A 155 18.32 37.19 -20.25
N SER A 156 19.35 36.61 -20.86
CA SER A 156 20.39 37.35 -21.60
C SER A 156 19.82 37.99 -22.87
N ILE A 157 18.98 37.27 -23.61
CA ILE A 157 18.29 37.82 -24.80
C ILE A 157 17.41 39.01 -24.40
N LEU A 158 16.59 38.86 -23.33
CA LEU A 158 15.69 39.93 -22.87
C LEU A 158 16.42 41.17 -22.30
N ASN A 159 17.71 41.04 -21.92
CA ASN A 159 18.52 42.09 -21.32
C ASN A 159 19.72 42.49 -22.19
N ASN A 160 19.64 42.35 -23.52
CA ASN A 160 20.71 42.66 -24.46
C ASN A 160 21.08 44.16 -24.55
N GLY A 161 20.36 45.02 -23.83
CA GLY A 161 20.57 46.48 -23.76
C GLY A 161 19.73 47.28 -24.76
N ASP A 162 19.07 46.62 -25.69
CA ASP A 162 18.23 47.26 -26.70
C ASP A 162 16.86 47.63 -26.09
N PHE A 163 16.43 48.89 -26.34
CA PHE A 163 15.16 49.38 -25.84
C PHE A 163 13.99 48.82 -26.67
N ILE A 164 14.24 48.54 -27.95
CA ILE A 164 13.29 47.91 -28.88
C ILE A 164 13.91 46.61 -29.34
N MET A 165 13.24 45.48 -29.09
CA MET A 165 13.69 44.13 -29.52
C MET A 165 13.04 43.76 -30.84
N ALA A 166 13.78 43.05 -31.69
CA ALA A 166 13.18 42.47 -32.89
C ALA A 166 12.18 41.34 -32.52
N PRO A 167 11.07 41.18 -33.28
CA PRO A 167 10.12 40.09 -33.01
C PRO A 167 10.74 38.70 -32.98
N ASP A 168 11.83 38.49 -33.76
CA ASP A 168 12.57 37.22 -33.74
C ASP A 168 13.31 36.98 -32.43
N GLU A 169 13.88 38.02 -31.82
CA GLU A 169 14.56 37.94 -30.52
C GLU A 169 13.56 37.60 -29.40
N LEU A 170 12.36 38.17 -29.45
CA LEU A 170 11.28 37.84 -28.52
C LEU A 170 10.77 36.41 -28.68
N ARG A 171 10.73 35.89 -29.93
CA ARG A 171 10.38 34.48 -30.20
C ARG A 171 11.47 33.54 -29.70
N GLU A 172 12.74 33.91 -29.90
CA GLU A 172 13.88 33.14 -29.40
C GLU A 172 13.89 33.11 -27.85
N ALA A 173 13.69 34.26 -27.20
CA ALA A 173 13.57 34.34 -25.74
C ALA A 173 12.41 33.47 -25.23
N LYS A 174 11.23 33.55 -25.87
CA LYS A 174 10.09 32.71 -25.51
C LYS A 174 10.40 31.22 -25.66
N THR A 175 11.05 30.82 -26.73
CA THR A 175 11.47 29.43 -26.96
C THR A 175 12.39 28.95 -25.87
N ALA A 176 13.40 29.76 -25.51
CA ALA A 176 14.35 29.43 -24.44
C ALA A 176 13.65 29.34 -23.06
N VAL A 177 12.63 30.18 -22.77
CA VAL A 177 11.82 30.05 -21.55
C VAL A 177 11.02 28.74 -21.57
N LEU A 178 10.36 28.41 -22.70
CA LEU A 178 9.61 27.15 -22.82
C LEU A 178 10.50 25.92 -22.65
N ASP A 179 11.68 25.92 -23.26
CA ASP A 179 12.67 24.84 -23.12
C ASP A 179 13.13 24.72 -21.66
N GLY A 180 13.45 25.85 -21.02
CA GLY A 180 13.86 25.88 -19.62
C GLY A 180 12.81 25.28 -18.68
N VAL A 181 11.57 25.77 -18.79
CA VAL A 181 10.45 25.26 -17.96
C VAL A 181 10.14 23.80 -18.28
N SER A 182 10.24 23.38 -19.57
CA SER A 182 10.04 21.98 -19.96
C SER A 182 11.11 21.07 -19.33
N TYR A 183 12.39 21.44 -19.40
CA TYR A 183 13.47 20.66 -18.79
C TYR A 183 13.33 20.54 -17.27
N MET A 184 12.91 21.61 -16.59
CA MET A 184 12.66 21.57 -15.15
C MET A 184 11.45 20.69 -14.80
N SER A 185 10.37 20.75 -15.60
CA SER A 185 9.19 19.89 -15.42
C SER A 185 9.53 18.41 -15.64
N GLU A 186 10.30 18.10 -16.70
CA GLU A 186 10.80 16.75 -16.96
C GLU A 186 11.69 16.25 -15.81
N ALA A 187 12.55 17.11 -15.27
CA ALA A 187 13.40 16.80 -14.12
C ALA A 187 12.57 16.40 -12.88
N ALA A 188 11.53 17.18 -12.56
CA ALA A 188 10.62 16.87 -11.47
C ALA A 188 9.90 15.55 -11.70
N GLY A 189 9.40 15.31 -12.92
CA GLY A 189 8.76 14.05 -13.31
C GLY A 189 9.68 12.83 -13.23
N GLN A 190 10.93 12.96 -13.69
CA GLN A 190 11.94 11.90 -13.61
C GLN A 190 12.30 11.54 -12.16
N ALA A 191 12.50 12.54 -11.30
CA ALA A 191 12.79 12.32 -9.89
C ALA A 191 11.63 11.63 -9.17
N LYS A 192 10.39 12.07 -9.46
CA LYS A 192 9.16 11.45 -8.94
C LYS A 192 9.07 9.99 -9.38
N ALA A 193 9.24 9.71 -10.67
CA ALA A 193 9.19 8.34 -11.20
C ALA A 193 10.25 7.44 -10.57
N ALA A 194 11.50 7.93 -10.42
CA ALA A 194 12.57 7.19 -9.77
C ALA A 194 12.26 6.90 -8.29
N GLY A 195 11.70 7.86 -7.57
CA GLY A 195 11.30 7.72 -6.18
C GLY A 195 10.18 6.69 -6.01
N ILE A 196 9.13 6.76 -6.83
CA ILE A 196 8.01 5.81 -6.82
C ILE A 196 8.50 4.39 -7.13
N ALA A 197 9.32 4.22 -8.17
CA ALA A 197 9.85 2.92 -8.54
C ALA A 197 10.71 2.30 -7.43
N ALA A 198 11.58 3.10 -6.81
CA ALA A 198 12.42 2.64 -5.71
C ALA A 198 11.57 2.26 -4.49
N GLN A 199 10.60 3.08 -4.12
CA GLN A 199 9.71 2.80 -3.00
C GLN A 199 8.91 1.53 -3.23
N LYS A 200 8.28 1.37 -4.39
CA LYS A 200 7.55 0.15 -4.77
C LYS A 200 8.42 -1.09 -4.58
N ALA A 201 9.62 -1.07 -5.15
CA ALA A 201 10.54 -2.19 -5.05
C ALA A 201 11.00 -2.46 -3.61
N LEU A 202 11.36 -1.41 -2.85
CA LEU A 202 11.81 -1.55 -1.46
C LEU A 202 10.67 -1.99 -0.53
N THR A 203 9.45 -1.48 -0.72
CA THR A 203 8.27 -1.92 0.05
C THR A 203 7.98 -3.40 -0.21
N LYS A 204 8.03 -3.84 -1.47
CA LYS A 204 7.89 -5.26 -1.80
C LYS A 204 8.96 -6.11 -1.10
N LEU A 205 10.23 -5.72 -1.20
CA LEU A 205 11.34 -6.44 -0.54
C LEU A 205 11.18 -6.47 0.98
N ALA A 206 10.74 -5.36 1.58
CA ALA A 206 10.50 -5.28 3.01
C ALA A 206 9.31 -6.16 3.45
N SER A 207 8.24 -6.22 2.67
CA SER A 207 7.09 -7.10 2.93
C SER A 207 7.49 -8.57 2.84
N GLU A 208 8.23 -8.94 1.79
CA GLU A 208 8.78 -10.29 1.62
C GLU A 208 9.74 -10.67 2.76
N ALA A 209 10.57 -9.75 3.24
CA ALA A 209 11.47 -9.99 4.36
C ALA A 209 10.72 -10.14 5.70
N ARG A 210 9.63 -9.37 5.90
CA ARG A 210 8.81 -9.45 7.13
C ARG A 210 8.00 -10.73 7.21
N ALA A 211 7.39 -11.17 6.12
CA ALA A 211 6.63 -12.42 6.08
C ALA A 211 7.49 -13.66 6.39
N ARG A 212 8.80 -13.53 6.26
CA ARG A 212 9.79 -14.59 6.53
C ARG A 212 10.47 -14.46 7.89
N LYS A 213 10.10 -13.43 8.69
CA LYS A 213 10.68 -13.20 10.01
C LYS A 213 9.91 -14.00 11.06
N VAL A 214 10.18 -15.30 11.14
CA VAL A 214 9.77 -16.12 12.27
C VAL A 214 10.97 -16.25 13.22
N THR A 215 10.78 -15.93 14.50
CA THR A 215 11.82 -16.10 15.51
C THR A 215 11.97 -17.58 15.83
N ALA A 216 13.21 -18.07 15.99
CA ALA A 216 13.50 -19.49 16.20
C ALA A 216 12.99 -20.05 17.55
N ASP A 217 12.69 -19.21 18.52
CA ASP A 217 12.21 -19.61 19.83
C ASP A 217 10.71 -19.92 19.79
N GLY A 218 10.32 -21.18 20.06
CA GLY A 218 8.95 -21.60 20.19
C GLY A 218 8.22 -21.96 18.88
N LEU A 219 8.94 -22.16 17.78
CA LEU A 219 8.34 -22.59 16.51
C LEU A 219 7.65 -23.95 16.62
N THR A 220 6.41 -24.01 16.17
CA THR A 220 5.66 -25.26 16.00
C THR A 220 6.01 -25.94 14.68
N ASP A 221 5.58 -27.20 14.52
CA ASP A 221 5.70 -27.88 13.24
C ASP A 221 4.95 -27.11 12.11
N ALA A 222 3.84 -26.42 12.45
CA ALA A 222 3.11 -25.57 11.52
C ALA A 222 3.88 -24.30 11.15
N ASP A 223 4.47 -23.62 12.12
CA ASP A 223 5.33 -22.44 11.86
C ASP A 223 6.53 -22.81 10.99
N GLN A 224 7.13 -23.99 11.23
CA GLN A 224 8.24 -24.51 10.43
C GLN A 224 7.83 -24.78 8.97
N LEU A 225 6.63 -25.34 8.76
CA LEU A 225 6.11 -25.57 7.41
C LEU A 225 5.85 -24.26 6.66
N VAL A 226 5.20 -23.29 7.29
CA VAL A 226 4.97 -21.95 6.70
C VAL A 226 6.29 -21.26 6.41
N LEU A 227 7.26 -21.34 7.33
CA LEU A 227 8.59 -20.78 7.13
C LEU A 227 9.35 -21.47 6.00
N ALA A 228 9.27 -22.80 5.91
CA ALA A 228 9.87 -23.57 4.82
C ALA A 228 9.26 -23.24 3.47
N ASP A 229 7.94 -23.09 3.39
CA ASP A 229 7.26 -22.68 2.17
C ASP A 229 7.63 -21.25 1.73
N ALA A 230 7.68 -20.33 2.67
CA ALA A 230 8.08 -18.95 2.40
C ALA A 230 9.58 -18.83 2.02
N ALA A 231 10.43 -19.75 2.50
CA ALA A 231 11.86 -19.80 2.23
C ALA A 231 12.21 -20.60 0.96
N ALA A 232 11.28 -21.39 0.41
CA ALA A 232 11.55 -22.22 -0.75
C ALA A 232 11.94 -21.37 -1.99
N PRO A 233 12.97 -21.76 -2.76
CA PRO A 233 13.29 -21.10 -4.02
C PRO A 233 12.08 -21.14 -4.96
N GLY A 234 11.57 -19.99 -5.39
CA GLY A 234 10.37 -19.89 -6.22
C GLY A 234 9.06 -20.04 -5.44
N GLY A 235 9.11 -19.92 -4.11
CA GLY A 235 7.90 -19.84 -3.27
C GLY A 235 6.97 -18.72 -3.73
N PRO A 236 5.64 -18.90 -3.62
CA PRO A 236 4.66 -17.97 -4.15
C PRO A 236 4.80 -16.59 -3.50
N ALA A 237 4.97 -15.54 -4.31
CA ALA A 237 5.08 -14.16 -3.83
C ALA A 237 3.78 -13.66 -3.16
N ASP A 238 2.66 -14.30 -3.47
CA ASP A 238 1.33 -14.02 -2.95
C ASP A 238 1.11 -14.46 -1.49
N LEU A 239 1.97 -15.31 -0.93
CA LEU A 239 1.87 -15.70 0.48
C LEU A 239 1.93 -14.51 1.43
N ASN A 240 2.69 -13.48 1.09
CA ASN A 240 2.80 -12.26 1.88
C ASN A 240 1.53 -11.40 1.81
N GLU A 241 0.75 -11.53 0.76
CA GLU A 241 -0.55 -10.89 0.59
C GLU A 241 -1.65 -11.64 1.34
N ILE A 242 -1.50 -12.96 1.49
CA ILE A 242 -2.44 -13.81 2.24
C ILE A 242 -2.22 -13.68 3.74
N LEU A 243 -0.97 -13.80 4.20
CA LEU A 243 -0.60 -13.88 5.62
C LEU A 243 0.44 -12.81 5.96
N THR A 244 0.01 -11.79 6.67
CA THR A 244 0.87 -10.67 7.09
C THR A 244 1.72 -11.02 8.31
N ALA A 245 2.75 -10.21 8.60
CA ALA A 245 3.60 -10.40 9.77
C ALA A 245 2.82 -10.32 11.11
N ASN A 246 1.78 -9.48 11.17
CA ASN A 246 0.90 -9.40 12.35
C ASN A 246 0.04 -10.65 12.51
N GLU A 247 -0.49 -11.18 11.42
CA GLU A 247 -1.29 -12.41 11.43
C GLU A 247 -0.43 -13.63 11.81
N LEU A 248 0.80 -13.73 11.33
CA LEU A 248 1.77 -14.73 11.77
C LEU A 248 2.04 -14.66 13.27
N LYS A 249 2.32 -13.45 13.79
CA LYS A 249 2.52 -13.24 15.21
C LYS A 249 1.29 -13.67 16.02
N ARG A 250 0.11 -13.27 15.61
CA ARG A 250 -1.15 -13.64 16.30
C ARG A 250 -1.42 -15.13 16.27
N SER A 251 -1.22 -15.78 15.12
CA SER A 251 -1.38 -17.23 15.03
C SER A 251 -0.43 -17.96 15.99
N SER A 252 0.84 -17.55 16.06
CA SER A 252 1.81 -18.09 17.02
C SER A 252 1.37 -17.89 18.48
N GLU A 253 0.88 -16.69 18.84
CA GLU A 253 0.35 -16.42 20.18
C GLU A 253 -0.88 -17.29 20.53
N PHE A 254 -1.74 -17.60 19.57
CA PHE A 254 -2.86 -18.54 19.77
C PHE A 254 -2.36 -19.98 19.92
N MET A 255 -1.41 -20.39 19.09
CA MET A 255 -0.80 -21.73 19.18
C MET A 255 -0.11 -21.96 20.52
N ASP A 256 0.55 -20.96 21.09
CA ASP A 256 1.19 -21.03 22.41
C ASP A 256 0.19 -21.23 23.55
N LYS A 257 -1.06 -20.81 23.36
CA LYS A 257 -2.14 -20.97 24.34
C LYS A 257 -2.94 -22.27 24.17
N MET A 258 -2.72 -23.01 23.09
CA MET A 258 -3.41 -24.28 22.84
C MET A 258 -2.99 -25.37 23.82
N SER A 259 -3.89 -26.30 24.10
CA SER A 259 -3.52 -27.56 24.74
C SER A 259 -2.58 -28.36 23.79
N ALA A 260 -1.78 -29.27 24.34
CA ALA A 260 -0.93 -30.14 23.51
C ALA A 260 -1.74 -30.98 22.50
N HIS A 261 -2.98 -31.33 22.85
CA HIS A 261 -3.90 -32.06 21.96
C HIS A 261 -4.35 -31.17 20.79
N ASP A 262 -4.88 -29.97 21.08
CA ASP A 262 -5.40 -29.04 20.08
C ASP A 262 -4.26 -28.59 19.14
N ARG A 263 -3.06 -28.41 19.70
CA ARG A 263 -1.88 -28.07 18.92
C ARG A 263 -1.51 -29.14 17.92
N ALA A 264 -1.44 -30.39 18.38
CA ALA A 264 -1.15 -31.51 17.50
C ALA A 264 -2.20 -31.69 16.39
N GLU A 265 -3.45 -31.39 16.69
CA GLU A 265 -4.53 -31.41 15.71
C GLU A 265 -4.42 -30.28 14.69
N PHE A 266 -4.11 -29.05 15.13
CA PHE A 266 -3.85 -27.94 14.23
C PHE A 266 -2.64 -28.19 13.31
N ASP A 267 -1.52 -28.68 13.88
CA ASP A 267 -0.33 -29.03 13.12
C ASP A 267 -0.65 -30.10 12.05
N ARG A 268 -1.53 -31.07 12.38
CA ARG A 268 -2.01 -32.08 11.42
C ARG A 268 -2.81 -31.42 10.28
N LEU A 269 -3.69 -30.48 10.57
CA LEU A 269 -4.47 -29.76 9.55
C LEU A 269 -3.54 -29.00 8.61
N VAL A 270 -2.61 -28.22 9.14
CA VAL A 270 -1.63 -27.45 8.34
C VAL A 270 -0.74 -28.37 7.52
N SER A 271 -0.31 -29.51 8.08
CA SER A 271 0.51 -30.50 7.37
C SER A 271 -0.24 -31.24 6.26
N SER A 272 -1.56 -31.38 6.37
CA SER A 272 -2.38 -32.05 5.36
C SER A 272 -2.70 -31.17 4.15
N ALA A 273 -2.51 -29.86 4.25
CA ALA A 273 -2.77 -28.88 3.21
C ALA A 273 -1.96 -29.16 1.93
N LYS A 274 -2.58 -29.00 0.77
CA LYS A 274 -2.01 -29.36 -0.53
C LYS A 274 -1.21 -28.24 -1.20
N SER A 275 -1.30 -27.02 -0.67
CA SER A 275 -0.56 -25.87 -1.19
C SER A 275 -0.10 -24.94 -0.06
N PRO A 276 0.94 -24.14 -0.32
CA PRO A 276 1.36 -23.07 0.59
C PRO A 276 0.26 -22.07 0.90
N GLN A 277 -0.57 -21.74 -0.10
CA GLN A 277 -1.71 -20.82 0.06
C GLN A 277 -2.76 -21.40 1.00
N GLU A 278 -3.10 -22.68 0.85
CA GLU A 278 -4.03 -23.36 1.77
C GLU A 278 -3.52 -23.30 3.21
N ARG A 279 -2.23 -23.55 3.44
CA ARG A 279 -1.60 -23.42 4.78
C ARG A 279 -1.68 -21.99 5.31
N ALA A 280 -1.39 -21.00 4.46
CA ALA A 280 -1.45 -19.59 4.84
C ALA A 280 -2.87 -19.17 5.26
N TYR A 281 -3.90 -19.63 4.57
CA TYR A 281 -5.29 -19.36 4.96
C TYR A 281 -5.70 -20.05 6.27
N LEU A 282 -5.20 -21.26 6.57
CA LEU A 282 -5.44 -21.91 7.86
C LEU A 282 -4.79 -21.12 9.01
N MET A 283 -3.56 -20.63 8.81
CA MET A 283 -2.88 -19.76 9.78
C MET A 283 -3.62 -18.43 9.95
N LYS A 284 -4.10 -17.83 8.85
CA LYS A 284 -4.91 -16.60 8.86
C LYS A 284 -6.23 -16.80 9.62
N ALA A 285 -6.88 -17.92 9.46
CA ALA A 285 -8.07 -18.29 10.22
C ALA A 285 -7.81 -18.35 11.73
N LEU A 286 -6.69 -18.93 12.13
CA LEU A 286 -6.25 -18.93 13.53
C LEU A 286 -5.93 -17.52 14.02
N ALA A 287 -5.22 -16.71 13.23
CA ALA A 287 -4.92 -15.31 13.55
C ALA A 287 -6.18 -14.46 13.72
N ALA A 288 -7.26 -14.75 12.97
CA ALA A 288 -8.56 -14.11 13.13
C ALA A 288 -9.32 -14.57 14.40
N GLY A 289 -8.77 -15.51 15.19
CA GLY A 289 -9.29 -15.93 16.48
C GLY A 289 -10.36 -17.03 16.40
N HIS A 290 -10.43 -17.77 15.30
CA HIS A 290 -11.33 -18.92 15.19
C HIS A 290 -10.85 -20.09 16.02
N ASP A 291 -11.80 -20.84 16.61
CA ASP A 291 -11.51 -22.06 17.33
C ASP A 291 -11.14 -23.21 16.37
N LEU A 292 -10.48 -24.24 16.93
CA LEU A 292 -9.99 -25.36 16.13
C LEU A 292 -11.11 -26.10 15.37
N LYS A 293 -12.28 -26.20 15.95
CA LYS A 293 -13.44 -26.86 15.30
C LYS A 293 -13.95 -26.05 14.10
N GLN A 294 -13.89 -24.72 14.17
CA GLN A 294 -14.20 -23.85 13.05
C GLN A 294 -13.16 -23.96 11.95
N ILE A 295 -11.88 -24.00 12.34
CA ILE A 295 -10.74 -24.14 11.40
C ILE A 295 -10.76 -25.50 10.72
N ASP A 296 -11.08 -26.59 11.42
CA ASP A 296 -11.20 -27.94 10.85
C ASP A 296 -12.27 -27.98 9.74
N ARG A 297 -13.46 -27.46 10.02
CA ARG A 297 -14.52 -27.34 8.99
C ARG A 297 -14.12 -26.46 7.82
N PHE A 298 -13.41 -25.37 8.08
CA PHE A 298 -12.88 -24.52 7.03
C PHE A 298 -11.84 -25.25 6.19
N ALA A 299 -10.93 -26.00 6.84
CA ALA A 299 -9.94 -26.81 6.17
C ALA A 299 -10.59 -27.80 5.18
N GLU A 300 -11.66 -28.51 5.59
CA GLU A 300 -12.41 -29.42 4.70
C GLU A 300 -12.97 -28.70 3.47
N GLN A 301 -13.44 -27.47 3.61
CA GLN A 301 -14.04 -26.68 2.52
C GLN A 301 -13.01 -26.18 1.51
N ILE A 302 -11.78 -25.88 1.94
CA ILE A 302 -10.73 -25.34 1.09
C ILE A 302 -9.71 -26.38 0.62
N HIS A 303 -9.76 -27.61 1.16
CA HIS A 303 -8.77 -28.65 0.91
C HIS A 303 -8.57 -28.95 -0.59
N GLY A 304 -7.33 -28.86 -1.04
CA GLY A 304 -6.92 -29.16 -2.41
C GLY A 304 -7.48 -28.19 -3.46
N ARG A 305 -8.01 -27.04 -3.05
CA ARG A 305 -8.45 -26.00 -3.99
C ARG A 305 -7.25 -25.29 -4.61
N SER A 306 -7.41 -24.84 -5.84
CA SER A 306 -6.35 -24.11 -6.54
C SER A 306 -6.08 -22.75 -5.88
N PRO A 307 -4.86 -22.19 -5.99
CA PRO A 307 -4.54 -20.85 -5.50
C PRO A 307 -5.50 -19.77 -6.00
N GLN A 308 -5.87 -19.81 -7.28
CA GLN A 308 -6.84 -18.88 -7.87
C GLN A 308 -8.23 -19.02 -7.23
N TRP A 309 -8.70 -20.26 -7.02
CA TRP A 309 -9.98 -20.50 -6.35
C TRP A 309 -10.00 -19.94 -4.91
N LEU A 310 -8.89 -20.13 -4.18
CA LEU A 310 -8.73 -19.59 -2.83
C LEU A 310 -8.74 -18.06 -2.84
N SER A 311 -7.97 -17.44 -3.73
CA SER A 311 -7.91 -15.99 -3.87
C SER A 311 -9.28 -15.40 -4.19
N ASP A 312 -9.99 -15.95 -5.17
CA ASP A 312 -11.30 -15.43 -5.62
C ASP A 312 -12.35 -15.42 -4.50
N ARG A 313 -12.24 -16.32 -3.53
CA ARG A 313 -13.25 -16.48 -2.47
C ARG A 313 -12.83 -15.91 -1.11
N LEU A 314 -11.55 -15.88 -0.85
CA LEU A 314 -11.01 -15.54 0.48
C LEU A 314 -10.30 -14.19 0.52
N THR A 315 -10.08 -13.55 -0.63
CA THR A 315 -9.43 -12.24 -0.74
C THR A 315 -10.28 -11.31 -1.61
N PRO A 316 -11.35 -10.72 -1.07
CA PRO A 316 -12.32 -9.95 -1.85
C PRO A 316 -11.74 -8.66 -2.46
N VAL A 317 -10.76 -8.05 -1.82
CA VAL A 317 -10.05 -6.88 -2.32
C VAL A 317 -8.59 -7.23 -2.51
N VAL A 318 -8.16 -7.25 -3.75
CA VAL A 318 -6.75 -7.45 -4.11
C VAL A 318 -6.05 -6.11 -4.11
N ILE A 319 -4.88 -6.02 -3.49
CA ILE A 319 -4.00 -4.85 -3.60
C ILE A 319 -3.46 -4.85 -5.03
N GLN A 320 -3.81 -3.80 -5.78
CA GLN A 320 -3.48 -3.69 -7.20
C GLN A 320 -2.30 -2.74 -7.41
N SER A 321 -1.69 -2.81 -8.59
CA SER A 321 -0.66 -1.84 -9.00
C SER A 321 -1.24 -0.42 -9.06
N THR A 322 -0.43 0.57 -8.72
CA THR A 322 -0.79 2.01 -8.79
C THR A 322 -1.17 2.48 -10.19
N ASP A 323 -0.78 1.75 -11.23
CA ASP A 323 -1.11 2.06 -12.62
C ASP A 323 -2.51 1.58 -13.04
N ALA A 324 -3.18 0.80 -12.18
CA ALA A 324 -4.44 0.15 -12.51
C ALA A 324 -5.66 1.11 -12.60
N GLY A 325 -5.53 2.36 -12.11
CA GLY A 325 -6.64 3.34 -12.09
C GLY A 325 -7.74 2.95 -11.09
N THR A 326 -9.00 3.15 -11.49
CA THR A 326 -10.17 2.71 -10.71
C THR A 326 -10.61 1.33 -11.18
N ASN A 327 -10.75 0.39 -10.25
CA ASN A 327 -11.10 -0.99 -10.54
C ASN A 327 -12.35 -1.41 -9.78
N GLU A 328 -13.17 -2.24 -10.41
CA GLU A 328 -14.32 -2.85 -9.76
C GLU A 328 -13.87 -3.99 -8.85
N VAL A 329 -14.46 -4.05 -7.66
CA VAL A 329 -14.30 -5.16 -6.73
C VAL A 329 -15.49 -6.09 -6.92
N THR A 330 -15.23 -7.29 -7.44
CA THR A 330 -16.28 -8.23 -7.82
C THR A 330 -16.01 -9.64 -7.34
N TYR A 331 -17.09 -10.38 -7.12
CA TYR A 331 -17.09 -11.83 -6.97
C TYR A 331 -17.94 -12.45 -8.08
N GLN A 332 -17.34 -13.23 -8.98
CA GLN A 332 -18.02 -13.82 -10.14
C GLN A 332 -18.84 -12.80 -10.95
N GLY A 333 -18.37 -11.54 -11.04
CA GLY A 333 -19.05 -10.45 -11.74
C GLY A 333 -20.09 -9.67 -10.93
N ALA A 334 -20.46 -10.11 -9.74
CA ALA A 334 -21.26 -9.32 -8.80
C ALA A 334 -20.36 -8.40 -7.98
N LYS A 335 -20.77 -7.13 -7.84
CA LYS A 335 -19.97 -6.12 -7.13
C LYS A 335 -20.06 -6.28 -5.62
N TRP A 336 -18.94 -6.07 -4.96
CA TRP A 336 -18.87 -5.79 -3.53
C TRP A 336 -19.34 -4.36 -3.28
N THR A 337 -20.65 -4.15 -3.15
CA THR A 337 -21.22 -2.80 -3.09
C THR A 337 -22.32 -2.71 -2.04
N GLN A 338 -22.50 -1.50 -1.47
CA GLN A 338 -23.67 -1.17 -0.65
C GLN A 338 -24.96 -1.03 -1.47
N GLY A 339 -24.86 -1.00 -2.82
CA GLY A 339 -26.00 -0.72 -3.69
C GLY A 339 -26.56 0.68 -3.50
N GLY A 340 -27.90 0.77 -3.43
CA GLY A 340 -28.61 2.03 -3.22
C GLY A 340 -28.88 2.38 -1.74
N ASP A 341 -28.42 1.55 -0.81
CA ASP A 341 -28.72 1.71 0.62
C ASP A 341 -27.62 2.55 1.30
N GLY A 342 -27.96 3.37 2.27
CA GLY A 342 -27.04 4.25 3.01
C GLY A 342 -26.21 3.50 4.07
N THR A 343 -25.62 2.36 3.70
CA THR A 343 -24.86 1.46 4.59
C THR A 343 -23.35 1.59 4.47
N CYS A 344 -22.83 2.74 4.01
CA CYS A 344 -21.40 2.90 3.68
C CYS A 344 -20.45 2.54 4.84
N VAL A 345 -20.81 2.87 6.08
CA VAL A 345 -20.02 2.53 7.27
C VAL A 345 -19.94 1.01 7.43
N ALA A 346 -21.10 0.33 7.49
CA ALA A 346 -21.18 -1.12 7.63
C ALA A 346 -20.49 -1.83 6.45
N SER A 347 -20.76 -1.39 5.22
CA SER A 347 -20.18 -1.99 4.02
C SER A 347 -18.65 -1.91 3.97
N SER A 348 -18.09 -0.78 4.37
CA SER A 348 -16.62 -0.60 4.46
C SER A 348 -16.02 -1.51 5.54
N THR A 349 -16.60 -1.57 6.72
CA THR A 349 -16.11 -2.43 7.81
C THR A 349 -16.22 -3.92 7.47
N LEU A 350 -17.34 -4.37 6.87
CA LEU A 350 -17.51 -5.78 6.49
C LEU A 350 -16.58 -6.20 5.35
N ASN A 351 -16.29 -5.30 4.41
CA ASN A 351 -15.28 -5.56 3.39
C ASN A 351 -13.88 -5.73 4.02
N ALA A 352 -13.51 -4.84 4.95
CA ALA A 352 -12.27 -4.96 5.69
C ALA A 352 -12.21 -6.27 6.51
N ARG A 353 -13.32 -6.66 7.15
CA ARG A 353 -13.41 -7.96 7.83
C ARG A 353 -13.14 -9.12 6.88
N ALA A 354 -13.73 -9.11 5.69
CA ALA A 354 -13.51 -10.17 4.71
C ALA A 354 -12.05 -10.25 4.24
N MET A 355 -11.27 -9.16 4.32
CA MET A 355 -9.84 -9.18 4.03
C MET A 355 -9.00 -9.87 5.11
N ILE A 356 -9.42 -9.79 6.37
CA ILE A 356 -8.65 -10.31 7.53
C ILE A 356 -9.19 -11.64 8.09
N ASP A 357 -10.41 -12.01 7.76
CA ASP A 357 -11.10 -13.21 8.25
C ASP A 357 -11.54 -14.11 7.08
N PRO A 358 -10.77 -15.15 6.74
CA PRO A 358 -11.04 -15.97 5.57
C PRO A 358 -12.30 -16.84 5.73
N LEU A 359 -12.71 -17.21 6.95
CA LEU A 359 -13.97 -17.92 7.18
C LEU A 359 -15.16 -17.03 6.87
N TYR A 360 -15.08 -15.78 7.27
CA TYR A 360 -16.12 -14.79 6.97
C TYR A 360 -16.21 -14.50 5.47
N ALA A 361 -15.06 -14.35 4.80
CA ALA A 361 -15.02 -14.19 3.35
C ALA A 361 -15.65 -15.38 2.62
N LEU A 362 -15.32 -16.62 3.03
CA LEU A 362 -15.93 -17.84 2.47
C LEU A 362 -17.43 -17.90 2.72
N GLN A 363 -17.87 -17.51 3.92
CA GLN A 363 -19.31 -17.46 4.26
C GLN A 363 -20.06 -16.46 3.37
N LEU A 364 -19.54 -15.28 3.15
CA LEU A 364 -20.14 -14.28 2.27
C LEU A 364 -20.17 -14.75 0.80
N THR A 365 -19.07 -15.25 0.30
CA THR A 365 -18.95 -15.64 -1.11
C THR A 365 -19.75 -16.89 -1.45
N THR A 366 -19.73 -17.91 -0.58
CA THR A 366 -20.28 -19.24 -0.89
C THR A 366 -21.44 -19.69 0.02
N GLY A 367 -21.81 -18.89 1.04
CA GLY A 367 -22.76 -19.30 2.06
C GLY A 367 -22.30 -20.50 2.89
N GLY A 368 -20.98 -20.78 2.93
CA GLY A 368 -20.42 -21.97 3.58
C GLY A 368 -20.59 -23.28 2.77
N HIS A 369 -21.05 -23.17 1.52
CA HIS A 369 -21.27 -24.32 0.61
C HIS A 369 -20.50 -24.12 -0.71
N PRO A 370 -19.16 -24.13 -0.67
CA PRO A 370 -18.35 -23.85 -1.84
C PRO A 370 -18.57 -24.90 -2.94
N GLY A 371 -18.87 -24.42 -4.15
CA GLY A 371 -19.15 -25.26 -5.32
C GLY A 371 -20.59 -25.73 -5.45
N ASP A 372 -21.48 -25.41 -4.50
CA ASP A 372 -22.91 -25.65 -4.67
C ASP A 372 -23.53 -24.48 -5.46
N PRO A 373 -24.05 -24.71 -6.69
CA PRO A 373 -24.61 -23.63 -7.53
C PRO A 373 -25.77 -22.87 -6.91
N LYS A 374 -26.40 -23.41 -5.88
CA LYS A 374 -27.47 -22.72 -5.16
C LYS A 374 -26.93 -21.57 -4.30
N TYR A 375 -25.74 -21.72 -3.75
CA TYR A 375 -25.16 -20.80 -2.79
C TYR A 375 -23.92 -20.08 -3.33
N ASP A 376 -23.06 -20.78 -4.09
CA ASP A 376 -21.83 -20.29 -4.67
C ASP A 376 -22.10 -19.70 -6.07
N ASN A 377 -22.83 -18.58 -6.09
CA ASN A 377 -23.17 -17.84 -7.32
C ASN A 377 -23.30 -16.34 -7.03
N PRO A 378 -23.21 -15.46 -8.05
CA PRO A 378 -23.21 -14.00 -7.88
C PRO A 378 -24.50 -13.44 -7.27
N THR A 379 -25.66 -14.01 -7.55
CA THR A 379 -26.94 -13.55 -7.02
C THR A 379 -27.05 -13.83 -5.52
N ALA A 380 -26.79 -15.06 -5.11
CA ALA A 380 -26.81 -15.46 -3.71
C ALA A 380 -25.75 -14.73 -2.88
N PHE A 381 -24.59 -14.42 -3.48
CA PHE A 381 -23.58 -13.57 -2.86
C PHE A 381 -24.11 -12.15 -2.62
N SER A 382 -24.71 -11.50 -3.63
CA SER A 382 -25.24 -10.14 -3.51
C SER A 382 -26.33 -10.04 -2.43
N GLU A 383 -27.19 -11.05 -2.32
CA GLU A 383 -28.22 -11.13 -1.29
C GLU A 383 -27.58 -11.23 0.11
N ARG A 384 -26.65 -12.16 0.32
CA ARG A 384 -25.94 -12.30 1.61
C ARG A 384 -25.16 -11.05 1.99
N LEU A 385 -24.44 -10.45 1.04
CA LEU A 385 -23.70 -9.22 1.29
C LEU A 385 -24.64 -8.10 1.76
N ARG A 386 -25.77 -7.92 1.09
CA ARG A 386 -26.78 -6.92 1.47
C ARG A 386 -27.36 -7.21 2.86
N ASP A 387 -27.74 -8.45 3.13
CA ASP A 387 -28.31 -8.85 4.42
C ASP A 387 -27.33 -8.58 5.58
N GLU A 388 -26.04 -8.90 5.38
CA GLU A 388 -24.99 -8.61 6.35
C GLU A 388 -24.77 -7.11 6.54
N GLN A 389 -24.78 -6.32 5.48
CA GLN A 389 -24.68 -4.86 5.54
C GLN A 389 -25.86 -4.26 6.34
N HIS A 390 -27.09 -4.74 6.12
CA HIS A 390 -28.26 -4.32 6.87
C HIS A 390 -28.15 -4.73 8.34
N ARG A 391 -27.76 -5.99 8.61
CA ARG A 391 -27.54 -6.48 9.98
C ARG A 391 -26.54 -5.60 10.73
N ALA A 392 -25.40 -5.35 10.15
CA ALA A 392 -24.34 -4.56 10.75
C ALA A 392 -24.74 -3.08 10.94
N HIS A 393 -25.43 -2.50 9.96
CA HIS A 393 -25.94 -1.14 10.04
C HIS A 393 -26.91 -0.95 11.21
N TYR A 394 -27.92 -1.82 11.34
CA TYR A 394 -28.88 -1.74 12.43
C TYR A 394 -28.27 -2.12 13.79
N ALA A 395 -27.33 -3.05 13.84
CA ALA A 395 -26.63 -3.39 15.08
C ALA A 395 -25.84 -2.21 15.64
N ALA A 396 -25.34 -1.34 14.76
CA ALA A 396 -24.65 -0.10 15.12
C ALA A 396 -25.59 1.10 15.34
N GLY A 397 -26.90 0.89 15.39
CA GLY A 397 -27.88 1.96 15.64
C GLY A 397 -28.18 2.84 14.44
N GLY A 398 -27.92 2.38 13.23
CA GLY A 398 -28.15 3.15 11.99
C GLY A 398 -29.61 3.47 11.73
N ASP A 399 -29.86 4.59 11.09
CA ASP A 399 -31.17 5.07 10.69
C ASP A 399 -31.86 4.13 9.67
N PRO A 400 -33.19 4.23 9.53
CA PRO A 400 -33.91 3.38 8.57
C PRO A 400 -33.40 3.52 7.14
N LEU A 401 -33.24 2.36 6.46
CA LEU A 401 -32.85 2.30 5.06
C LEU A 401 -34.07 2.65 4.14
N PRO A 402 -33.84 3.14 2.92
CA PRO A 402 -32.54 3.17 2.20
C PRO A 402 -31.65 4.37 2.52
N TYR A 403 -32.13 5.39 3.20
CA TYR A 403 -31.38 6.62 3.41
C TYR A 403 -30.15 6.43 4.31
N GLY A 404 -30.26 5.61 5.34
CA GLY A 404 -29.16 5.28 6.23
C GLY A 404 -28.62 6.49 7.00
N GLY A 405 -27.43 6.34 7.57
CA GLY A 405 -26.81 7.33 8.45
C GLY A 405 -27.07 7.02 9.93
N GLY A 406 -27.04 8.01 10.78
CA GLY A 406 -27.39 7.92 12.21
C GLY A 406 -26.38 7.23 13.11
N ILE A 407 -25.32 6.59 12.56
CA ILE A 407 -24.32 5.89 13.35
C ILE A 407 -23.29 6.91 13.90
N SER A 408 -23.30 7.13 15.20
CA SER A 408 -22.28 7.94 15.88
C SER A 408 -20.94 7.20 15.92
N TRP A 409 -19.82 7.93 16.09
CA TRP A 409 -18.50 7.31 16.21
C TRP A 409 -18.41 6.31 17.37
N ALA A 410 -18.99 6.65 18.51
CA ALA A 410 -19.00 5.77 19.68
C ALA A 410 -19.80 4.47 19.43
N GLU A 411 -20.94 4.55 18.76
CA GLU A 411 -21.75 3.39 18.39
C GLU A 411 -21.02 2.54 17.33
N ARG A 412 -20.41 3.19 16.34
CA ARG A 412 -19.60 2.52 15.34
C ARG A 412 -18.44 1.75 15.96
N GLU A 413 -17.64 2.39 16.82
CA GLU A 413 -16.53 1.74 17.53
C GLU A 413 -17.01 0.57 18.37
N LYS A 414 -18.08 0.75 19.13
CA LYS A 414 -18.58 -0.23 20.09
C LYS A 414 -19.26 -1.42 19.44
N TYR A 415 -20.08 -1.18 18.43
CA TYR A 415 -20.98 -2.20 17.88
C TYR A 415 -20.60 -2.70 16.48
N LEU A 416 -19.62 -2.06 15.84
CA LEU A 416 -19.20 -2.41 14.49
C LEU A 416 -17.68 -2.61 14.41
N ASP A 417 -16.86 -1.57 14.57
CA ASP A 417 -15.42 -1.67 14.29
C ASP A 417 -14.70 -2.64 15.25
N ASN A 418 -14.98 -2.57 16.55
CA ASN A 418 -14.34 -3.48 17.50
C ASN A 418 -14.84 -4.92 17.39
N PRO A 419 -16.15 -5.23 17.28
CA PRO A 419 -16.62 -6.60 17.08
C PRO A 419 -16.22 -7.21 15.73
N GLU A 420 -16.25 -6.42 14.66
CA GLU A 420 -15.99 -6.94 13.30
C GLU A 420 -14.50 -6.97 12.95
N LEU A 421 -13.72 -6.00 13.43
CA LEU A 421 -12.28 -5.88 13.13
C LEU A 421 -11.39 -6.07 14.35
N GLY A 422 -11.73 -5.41 15.47
CA GLY A 422 -10.90 -5.44 16.68
C GLY A 422 -10.69 -6.83 17.22
N ASP A 423 -11.74 -7.63 17.34
CA ASP A 423 -11.68 -9.02 17.78
C ASP A 423 -10.83 -9.90 16.82
N ARG A 424 -10.78 -9.54 15.53
CA ARG A 424 -10.04 -10.27 14.48
C ARG A 424 -8.59 -9.84 14.38
N THR A 425 -8.27 -8.59 14.70
CA THR A 425 -6.90 -8.04 14.65
C THR A 425 -6.22 -8.04 16.03
N GLY A 426 -6.97 -8.23 17.11
CA GLY A 426 -6.46 -8.19 18.48
C GLY A 426 -6.13 -6.79 18.98
N THR A 427 -6.77 -5.76 18.42
CA THR A 427 -6.58 -4.37 18.79
C THR A 427 -7.92 -3.64 18.86
N GLU A 428 -7.99 -2.61 19.68
CA GLU A 428 -9.15 -1.74 19.73
C GLU A 428 -9.04 -0.64 18.69
N TYR A 429 -10.14 -0.36 18.00
CA TYR A 429 -10.26 0.74 17.05
C TYR A 429 -10.76 2.01 17.71
N SER A 430 -10.22 3.15 17.34
CA SER A 430 -10.70 4.46 17.78
C SER A 430 -10.66 5.48 16.66
N THR A 431 -11.69 6.35 16.67
CA THR A 431 -11.83 7.41 15.67
C THR A 431 -11.10 8.67 16.11
N ARG A 432 -10.45 9.32 15.17
CA ARG A 432 -9.79 10.62 15.33
C ARG A 432 -10.31 11.59 14.30
N GLU A 433 -10.56 12.82 14.71
CA GLU A 433 -10.87 13.91 13.81
C GLU A 433 -9.63 14.38 13.05
N LEU A 434 -9.86 14.81 11.81
CA LEU A 434 -8.84 15.37 10.93
C LEU A 434 -9.27 16.81 10.57
N ASN A 435 -9.00 17.76 11.47
CA ASN A 435 -9.51 19.13 11.39
C ASN A 435 -8.79 19.99 10.35
N ASN A 436 -7.53 19.65 10.05
CA ASN A 436 -6.68 20.42 9.15
C ASN A 436 -5.68 19.51 8.41
N ALA A 437 -4.90 20.09 7.50
CA ALA A 437 -3.91 19.37 6.71
C ALA A 437 -2.79 18.75 7.57
N ASP A 438 -2.43 19.39 8.69
CA ASP A 438 -1.39 18.89 9.58
C ASP A 438 -1.85 17.64 10.34
N ASP A 439 -3.12 17.59 10.77
CA ASP A 439 -3.72 16.39 11.38
C ASP A 439 -3.72 15.24 10.39
N ARG A 440 -4.13 15.48 9.13
CA ARG A 440 -4.12 14.47 8.07
C ARG A 440 -2.70 13.98 7.77
N ARG A 441 -1.75 14.88 7.66
CA ARG A 441 -0.34 14.54 7.45
C ARG A 441 0.24 13.73 8.60
N ALA A 442 -0.05 14.11 9.84
CA ALA A 442 0.39 13.39 11.02
C ALA A 442 -0.22 11.98 11.12
N SER A 443 -1.42 11.78 10.58
CA SER A 443 -2.08 10.48 10.59
C SER A 443 -1.48 9.49 9.58
N LEU A 444 -0.86 9.92 8.49
CA LEU A 444 -0.33 9.05 7.42
C LEU A 444 0.65 8.00 7.94
N VAL A 445 1.57 8.37 8.84
CA VAL A 445 2.54 7.41 9.41
C VAL A 445 1.84 6.27 10.16
N ALA A 446 0.74 6.57 10.85
CA ALA A 446 -0.04 5.54 11.54
C ALA A 446 -0.85 4.69 10.55
N VAL A 447 -1.41 5.31 9.51
CA VAL A 447 -2.13 4.62 8.42
C VAL A 447 -1.20 3.64 7.72
N GLU A 448 -0.07 4.10 7.21
CA GLU A 448 0.91 3.26 6.51
C GLU A 448 1.35 2.07 7.37
N ARG A 449 1.67 2.33 8.65
CA ARG A 449 2.06 1.27 9.59
C ARG A 449 0.97 0.22 9.78
N GLN A 450 -0.32 0.62 9.83
CA GLN A 450 -1.41 -0.35 9.95
C GLN A 450 -1.60 -1.15 8.67
N LEU A 451 -1.51 -0.50 7.53
CA LEU A 451 -1.58 -1.18 6.23
C LEU A 451 -0.39 -2.15 6.02
N ASP A 452 0.80 -1.79 6.47
CA ASP A 452 1.97 -2.69 6.50
C ASP A 452 1.72 -3.95 7.36
N ASN A 453 0.88 -3.84 8.39
CA ASN A 453 0.46 -4.96 9.22
C ASN A 453 -0.75 -5.73 8.64
N GLY A 454 -1.22 -5.35 7.46
CA GLY A 454 -2.40 -5.95 6.83
C GLY A 454 -3.73 -5.54 7.47
N VAL A 455 -3.74 -4.44 8.21
CA VAL A 455 -4.93 -3.93 8.90
C VAL A 455 -5.52 -2.75 8.13
N PRO A 456 -6.71 -2.92 7.50
CA PRO A 456 -7.37 -1.83 6.80
C PRO A 456 -7.79 -0.69 7.74
N VAL A 457 -7.78 0.53 7.22
CA VAL A 457 -8.05 1.76 7.98
C VAL A 457 -9.26 2.47 7.40
N GLN A 458 -10.31 2.68 8.20
CA GLN A 458 -11.48 3.39 7.72
C GLN A 458 -11.22 4.90 7.68
N VAL A 459 -11.67 5.54 6.60
CA VAL A 459 -11.67 7.00 6.41
C VAL A 459 -13.08 7.48 6.15
N ALA A 460 -13.51 8.52 6.87
CA ALA A 460 -14.74 9.22 6.57
C ALA A 460 -14.44 10.50 5.79
N VAL A 461 -15.20 10.69 4.73
CA VAL A 461 -15.10 11.84 3.83
C VAL A 461 -16.41 12.61 3.81
N ARG A 462 -16.35 13.93 3.57
CA ARG A 462 -17.53 14.77 3.46
C ARG A 462 -17.44 15.74 2.27
N GLY A 463 -18.60 16.24 1.88
CA GLY A 463 -18.76 17.24 0.84
C GLY A 463 -20.05 18.05 1.05
N SER A 464 -20.45 18.81 0.04
CA SER A 464 -21.67 19.66 0.12
C SER A 464 -22.98 18.87 0.25
N THR A 465 -22.98 17.59 -0.11
CA THR A 465 -24.18 16.72 -0.12
C THR A 465 -24.27 15.76 1.06
N GLY A 466 -23.28 15.75 1.95
CA GLY A 466 -23.26 14.86 3.11
C GLY A 466 -21.89 14.26 3.40
N SER A 467 -21.88 13.06 3.97
CA SER A 467 -20.67 12.31 4.30
C SER A 467 -20.73 10.88 3.79
N HIS A 468 -19.55 10.26 3.69
CA HIS A 468 -19.40 8.90 3.20
C HIS A 468 -18.25 8.20 3.94
N ALA A 469 -18.37 6.89 4.15
CA ALA A 469 -17.30 6.10 4.73
C ALA A 469 -16.66 5.22 3.65
N MET A 470 -15.35 5.17 3.65
CA MET A 470 -14.53 4.34 2.77
C MET A 470 -13.45 3.62 3.59
N MET A 471 -12.73 2.70 2.98
CA MET A 471 -11.65 1.95 3.62
C MET A 471 -10.34 2.13 2.85
N ILE A 472 -9.28 2.54 3.54
CA ILE A 472 -7.92 2.48 3.00
C ILE A 472 -7.44 1.05 3.22
N VAL A 473 -7.16 0.35 2.13
CA VAL A 473 -6.89 -1.10 2.12
C VAL A 473 -5.44 -1.44 1.78
N GLY A 474 -4.68 -0.48 1.27
CA GLY A 474 -3.27 -0.66 0.93
C GLY A 474 -2.59 0.67 0.71
N HIS A 475 -1.27 0.65 0.64
CA HIS A 475 -0.48 1.80 0.22
C HIS A 475 0.69 1.35 -0.65
N GLU A 476 1.07 2.20 -1.58
CA GLU A 476 2.25 1.99 -2.41
C GLU A 476 2.85 3.34 -2.80
N GLY A 477 4.10 3.54 -2.44
CA GLY A 477 4.73 4.81 -2.68
C GLY A 477 4.10 5.93 -1.86
N ASP A 478 3.69 6.99 -2.54
CA ASP A 478 2.97 8.15 -2.03
C ASP A 478 1.46 8.04 -2.26
N ARG A 479 0.93 6.81 -2.40
CA ARG A 479 -0.48 6.57 -2.73
C ARG A 479 -1.12 5.60 -1.77
N LEU A 480 -2.37 5.87 -1.46
CA LEU A 480 -3.27 5.06 -0.66
C LEU A 480 -4.27 4.38 -1.60
N GLN A 481 -4.42 3.06 -1.49
CA GLN A 481 -5.51 2.35 -2.18
C GLN A 481 -6.77 2.44 -1.34
N VAL A 482 -7.78 3.07 -1.88
CA VAL A 482 -9.06 3.32 -1.21
C VAL A 482 -10.14 2.43 -1.82
N TYR A 483 -10.75 1.59 -1.01
CA TYR A 483 -11.99 0.90 -1.35
C TYR A 483 -13.18 1.82 -1.03
N ASN A 484 -13.99 2.06 -2.05
CA ASN A 484 -15.27 2.75 -1.94
C ASN A 484 -16.39 1.69 -1.91
N PRO A 485 -17.31 1.71 -0.91
CA PRO A 485 -18.42 0.77 -0.84
C PRO A 485 -19.43 0.88 -1.98
N TRP A 486 -19.17 1.71 -2.98
CA TRP A 486 -19.84 1.64 -4.30
C TRP A 486 -19.26 0.56 -5.22
N GLY A 487 -18.36 -0.27 -4.68
CA GLY A 487 -17.81 -1.45 -5.33
C GLY A 487 -16.58 -1.19 -6.18
N THR A 488 -15.75 -0.21 -5.80
CA THR A 488 -14.52 0.13 -6.52
C THR A 488 -13.32 0.31 -5.59
N THR A 489 -12.12 0.11 -6.12
CA THR A 489 -10.87 0.59 -5.53
C THR A 489 -10.24 1.64 -6.43
N THR A 490 -9.62 2.65 -5.82
CA THR A 490 -8.93 3.73 -6.51
C THR A 490 -7.68 4.13 -5.74
N TRP A 491 -6.62 4.48 -6.46
CA TRP A 491 -5.41 5.03 -5.86
C TRP A 491 -5.54 6.55 -5.71
N VAL A 492 -5.35 7.02 -4.48
CA VAL A 492 -5.36 8.44 -4.10
C VAL A 492 -3.97 8.79 -3.62
N SER A 493 -3.41 9.93 -4.05
CA SER A 493 -2.12 10.37 -3.53
C SER A 493 -2.25 10.80 -2.06
N GLU A 494 -1.18 10.62 -1.27
CA GLU A 494 -1.13 11.14 0.10
C GLU A 494 -1.33 12.66 0.13
N ASP A 495 -0.84 13.37 -0.90
CA ASP A 495 -1.07 14.80 -1.05
C ASP A 495 -2.56 15.13 -1.26
N ASP A 496 -3.30 14.32 -2.04
CA ASP A 496 -4.74 14.49 -2.19
C ASP A 496 -5.50 14.20 -0.89
N PHE A 497 -5.07 13.18 -0.13
CA PHE A 497 -5.61 12.92 1.20
C PHE A 497 -5.36 14.09 2.16
N VAL A 498 -4.14 14.62 2.22
CA VAL A 498 -3.76 15.73 3.09
C VAL A 498 -4.51 17.02 2.72
N ASN A 499 -4.70 17.29 1.44
CA ASN A 499 -5.26 18.55 0.94
C ASN A 499 -6.75 18.49 0.57
N ASN A 500 -7.50 17.52 1.10
CA ASN A 500 -8.94 17.39 0.88
C ASN A 500 -9.34 17.23 -0.59
N ARG A 501 -8.60 16.42 -1.33
CA ARG A 501 -8.86 16.11 -2.74
C ARG A 501 -9.22 14.64 -2.98
N MET A 502 -9.89 14.01 -2.01
CA MET A 502 -10.33 12.61 -2.07
C MET A 502 -11.39 12.33 -3.15
N GLY A 503 -11.83 13.33 -3.87
CA GLY A 503 -12.92 13.23 -4.86
C GLY A 503 -12.72 12.16 -5.94
N TYR A 504 -11.50 11.86 -6.32
CA TYR A 504 -11.21 10.80 -7.31
C TYR A 504 -11.71 9.42 -6.88
N SER A 505 -11.72 9.13 -5.58
CA SER A 505 -12.18 7.85 -5.05
C SER A 505 -13.69 7.74 -4.88
N ASN A 506 -14.45 8.83 -5.13
CA ASN A 506 -15.89 8.90 -4.87
C ASN A 506 -16.65 9.80 -5.86
N ASN A 507 -16.25 9.79 -7.11
CA ASN A 507 -16.88 10.52 -8.22
C ASN A 507 -17.03 12.05 -8.00
N GLY A 508 -16.16 12.64 -7.18
CA GLY A 508 -16.15 14.07 -6.90
C GLY A 508 -17.07 14.54 -5.78
N TYR A 509 -17.87 13.67 -5.17
CA TYR A 509 -18.89 14.09 -4.20
C TYR A 509 -18.34 14.48 -2.84
N PHE A 510 -17.30 13.79 -2.33
CA PHE A 510 -16.81 13.93 -0.97
C PHE A 510 -15.29 14.13 -0.94
N PRO A 511 -14.80 15.35 -1.19
CA PRO A 511 -13.36 15.59 -1.30
C PRO A 511 -12.62 15.65 0.04
N GLU A 512 -13.31 15.98 1.14
CA GLU A 512 -12.67 16.27 2.43
C GLU A 512 -12.61 15.02 3.32
N ALA A 513 -11.40 14.54 3.64
CA ALA A 513 -11.17 13.55 4.70
C ALA A 513 -11.25 14.26 6.06
N TYR A 514 -12.26 13.94 6.88
CA TYR A 514 -12.52 14.62 8.15
C TYR A 514 -12.38 13.74 9.38
N SER A 515 -12.35 12.44 9.24
CA SER A 515 -12.02 11.52 10.33
C SER A 515 -11.40 10.22 9.83
N ILE A 516 -10.65 9.57 10.71
CA ILE A 516 -10.01 8.29 10.45
C ILE A 516 -10.18 7.39 11.67
N THR A 517 -10.41 6.09 11.43
CA THR A 517 -10.50 5.10 12.51
C THR A 517 -9.29 4.18 12.42
N LEU A 518 -8.49 4.20 13.46
CA LEU A 518 -7.21 3.49 13.56
C LEU A 518 -7.24 2.50 14.72
N PRO A 519 -6.54 1.37 14.59
CA PRO A 519 -6.12 0.57 15.74
C PRO A 519 -5.30 1.41 16.73
N LYS A 520 -5.54 1.18 18.03
CA LYS A 520 -4.82 1.85 19.13
C LYS A 520 -3.38 1.33 19.28
#